data_b95ecb31bef38775e015d7e7e5c2aa30
#
_entry.id   b95ecb31bef38775e015d7e7e5c2aa30
#
_cell.length_a   1.000
_cell.length_b   1.000
_cell.length_c   1.000
_cell.angle_alpha   90.00
_cell.angle_beta   90.00
_cell.angle_gamma   90.00
#
_symmetry.space_group_name_H-M   'P 1'
#
loop_
_entity.id
_entity.type
_entity.pdbx_description
1 polymer ?
#
loop_
_entity_poly.entity_id
_entity_poly.type
_entity_poly.pdbx_seq_one_letter_code
_entity_poly.pdbx_strand_id
1 'polypeptide(L)'
;MIRRVVWPRLHARWILPLVVVVGVYVLWRETRALHWREIAPGMEFATLRGEPYCRRGSAAIAVLRLDPERVKLRVQHYTQFGAARPLDVVEWQQRTRAIAVFNAGQFYPDYRYMGLLASGGHWLSRRAHPGYQGMLVADRQDGGGGAEVVDLSDPQHAADSLAWNEVAQSFMLFDSTATLRVRRSERIANRTVVAEDRNHRIVVLVSEGAYTLADYAWVLLNSNLGLTHAMSMDGGREASLVVARGGFRYASFGPWLEREPHPEVGTARTPLPAVITVELP
;
A
#
# COMPACT_ATOMS: atom_id res chain seq x y z
N MET A 1 28.36 -30.01 -57.55
CA MET A 1 28.16 -28.54 -57.47
C MET A 1 27.78 -28.17 -56.01
N ILE A 2 28.72 -27.74 -55.20
CA ILE A 2 28.50 -27.38 -53.79
C ILE A 2 28.30 -25.87 -53.73
N ARG A 3 27.08 -25.40 -53.45
CA ARG A 3 26.79 -23.99 -53.25
C ARG A 3 27.37 -23.55 -51.90
N ARG A 4 28.37 -22.66 -51.91
CA ARG A 4 28.88 -21.98 -50.72
C ARG A 4 27.83 -21.00 -50.24
N VAL A 5 27.32 -21.20 -49.01
CA VAL A 5 26.48 -20.25 -48.30
C VAL A 5 27.39 -19.10 -47.86
N VAL A 6 27.22 -17.94 -48.43
CA VAL A 6 27.92 -16.70 -48.04
C VAL A 6 27.11 -16.08 -46.92
N TRP A 7 27.65 -16.12 -45.69
CA TRP A 7 27.06 -15.39 -44.56
C TRP A 7 27.33 -13.89 -44.74
N PRO A 8 26.29 -13.00 -44.56
CA PRO A 8 26.53 -11.57 -44.63
C PRO A 8 27.47 -11.13 -43.51
N ARG A 9 28.53 -10.44 -43.85
CA ARG A 9 29.45 -9.80 -42.89
C ARG A 9 28.67 -8.69 -42.17
N LEU A 10 28.18 -8.99 -40.97
CA LEU A 10 27.71 -7.96 -40.03
C LEU A 10 28.89 -7.05 -39.73
N HIS A 11 28.84 -5.81 -40.18
CA HIS A 11 29.89 -4.82 -39.96
C HIS A 11 30.04 -4.58 -38.45
N ALA A 12 31.23 -4.86 -37.92
CA ALA A 12 31.62 -4.72 -36.53
C ALA A 12 31.30 -3.32 -35.93
N ARG A 13 31.06 -2.32 -36.79
CA ARG A 13 30.70 -0.95 -36.43
C ARG A 13 29.34 -0.83 -35.71
N TRP A 14 28.43 -1.79 -35.86
CA TRP A 14 27.08 -1.78 -35.25
C TRP A 14 27.00 -2.65 -33.99
N ILE A 15 27.97 -3.50 -33.73
CA ILE A 15 27.98 -4.40 -32.58
C ILE A 15 28.25 -3.58 -31.29
N LEU A 16 29.20 -2.66 -31.33
CA LEU A 16 29.56 -1.86 -30.16
C LEU A 16 28.39 -0.99 -29.62
N PRO A 17 27.67 -0.18 -30.43
CA PRO A 17 26.54 0.57 -29.96
C PRO A 17 25.40 -0.34 -29.48
N LEU A 18 25.18 -1.50 -30.09
CA LEU A 18 24.18 -2.47 -29.62
C LEU A 18 24.52 -3.02 -28.24
N VAL A 19 25.78 -3.37 -28.00
CA VAL A 19 26.26 -3.87 -26.69
C VAL A 19 26.12 -2.78 -25.62
N VAL A 20 26.42 -1.52 -25.95
CA VAL A 20 26.26 -0.40 -25.02
C VAL A 20 24.79 -0.19 -24.69
N VAL A 21 23.89 -0.20 -25.69
CA VAL A 21 22.43 -0.04 -25.46
C VAL A 21 21.88 -1.19 -24.62
N VAL A 22 22.26 -2.42 -24.92
CA VAL A 22 21.87 -3.60 -24.15
C VAL A 22 22.42 -3.52 -22.72
N GLY A 23 23.69 -3.14 -22.56
CA GLY A 23 24.32 -2.95 -21.25
C GLY A 23 23.60 -1.87 -20.41
N VAL A 24 23.32 -0.73 -21.00
CA VAL A 24 22.55 0.35 -20.36
C VAL A 24 21.15 -0.11 -20.02
N TYR A 25 20.47 -0.84 -20.91
CA TYR A 25 19.13 -1.39 -20.65
C TYR A 25 19.13 -2.40 -19.51
N VAL A 26 20.10 -3.30 -19.46
CA VAL A 26 20.25 -4.30 -18.39
C VAL A 26 20.52 -3.61 -17.05
N LEU A 27 21.47 -2.66 -17.02
CA LEU A 27 21.73 -1.86 -15.82
C LEU A 27 20.50 -1.06 -15.36
N TRP A 28 19.79 -0.45 -16.29
CA TRP A 28 18.56 0.28 -15.98
C TRP A 28 17.46 -0.64 -15.46
N ARG A 29 17.34 -1.85 -15.99
CA ARG A 29 16.40 -2.87 -15.53
C ARG A 29 16.75 -3.38 -14.13
N GLU A 30 18.03 -3.63 -13.85
CA GLU A 30 18.50 -4.08 -12.54
C GLU A 30 18.34 -3.00 -11.46
N THR A 31 18.60 -1.73 -11.78
CA THR A 31 18.39 -0.62 -10.84
C THR A 31 16.93 -0.39 -10.49
N ARG A 32 15.99 -0.90 -11.29
CA ARG A 32 14.54 -0.86 -11.03
C ARG A 32 13.98 -2.18 -10.51
N ALA A 33 14.77 -3.22 -10.39
CA ALA A 33 14.34 -4.47 -9.79
C ALA A 33 14.04 -4.28 -8.32
N LEU A 34 12.87 -4.72 -7.89
CA LEU A 34 12.50 -4.72 -6.48
C LEU A 34 13.23 -5.86 -5.78
N HIS A 35 14.01 -5.53 -4.77
CA HIS A 35 14.69 -6.53 -3.93
C HIS A 35 13.76 -6.93 -2.79
N TRP A 36 13.11 -8.08 -2.95
CA TRP A 36 12.21 -8.62 -1.96
C TRP A 36 12.97 -9.31 -0.83
N ARG A 37 12.59 -9.00 0.39
CA ARG A 37 13.02 -9.68 1.61
C ARG A 37 11.84 -10.34 2.25
N GLU A 38 11.88 -11.66 2.41
CA GLU A 38 10.90 -12.38 3.23
C GLU A 38 11.07 -12.00 4.70
N ILE A 39 9.98 -11.57 5.33
CA ILE A 39 9.90 -11.16 6.74
C ILE A 39 9.32 -12.31 7.57
N ALA A 40 8.32 -12.97 7.02
CA ALA A 40 7.67 -14.14 7.58
C ALA A 40 6.99 -14.93 6.44
N PRO A 41 6.58 -16.19 6.64
CA PRO A 41 5.81 -16.91 5.65
C PRO A 41 4.59 -16.10 5.17
N GLY A 42 4.51 -15.82 3.87
CA GLY A 42 3.45 -15.01 3.28
C GLY A 42 3.60 -13.50 3.46
N MET A 43 4.75 -13.02 3.96
CA MET A 43 5.02 -11.60 4.14
C MET A 43 6.38 -11.23 3.57
N GLU A 44 6.41 -10.34 2.58
CA GLU A 44 7.62 -9.86 1.92
C GLU A 44 7.68 -8.33 1.95
N PHE A 45 8.87 -7.79 2.09
CA PHE A 45 9.14 -6.36 2.11
C PHE A 45 10.10 -5.97 0.99
N ALA A 46 9.83 -4.85 0.33
CA ALA A 46 10.72 -4.20 -0.62
C ALA A 46 10.63 -2.68 -0.51
N THR A 47 11.52 -1.98 -1.19
CA THR A 47 11.43 -0.53 -1.36
C THR A 47 11.32 -0.21 -2.85
N LEU A 48 10.24 0.48 -3.22
CA LEU A 48 10.04 1.05 -4.55
C LEU A 48 10.55 2.50 -4.54
N ARG A 49 11.03 2.98 -5.69
CA ARG A 49 11.44 4.37 -5.85
C ARG A 49 10.44 5.10 -6.75
N GLY A 50 10.00 6.26 -6.30
CA GLY A 50 8.95 7.05 -6.94
C GLY A 50 9.44 8.29 -7.70
N GLU A 51 10.75 8.39 -8.02
CA GLU A 51 11.25 9.47 -8.88
C GLU A 51 10.64 9.40 -10.28
N PRO A 52 10.42 10.51 -10.96
CA PRO A 52 10.61 11.91 -10.53
C PRO A 52 9.38 12.52 -9.83
N TYR A 53 8.42 11.72 -9.40
CA TYR A 53 7.10 12.18 -8.94
C TYR A 53 7.04 12.58 -7.47
N CYS A 54 8.06 12.22 -6.67
CA CYS A 54 8.17 12.70 -5.29
C CYS A 54 8.42 14.20 -5.28
N ARG A 55 7.55 14.95 -4.62
CA ARG A 55 7.62 16.41 -4.58
C ARG A 55 8.46 16.94 -3.42
N ARG A 56 8.54 16.20 -2.31
CA ARG A 56 9.34 16.55 -1.12
C ARG A 56 9.75 15.29 -0.36
N GLY A 57 10.90 15.34 0.29
CA GLY A 57 11.42 14.25 1.09
C GLY A 57 12.03 13.12 0.27
N SER A 58 12.07 11.93 0.86
CA SER A 58 12.58 10.71 0.22
C SER A 58 11.59 10.19 -0.82
N ALA A 59 12.08 9.81 -1.99
CA ALA A 59 11.26 9.16 -3.00
C ALA A 59 11.01 7.66 -2.70
N ALA A 60 11.51 7.14 -1.58
CA ALA A 60 11.30 5.77 -1.18
C ALA A 60 9.83 5.52 -0.81
N ILE A 61 9.34 4.38 -1.24
CA ILE A 61 8.01 3.86 -0.94
C ILE A 61 8.22 2.47 -0.35
N ALA A 62 7.88 2.28 0.92
CA ALA A 62 7.85 0.97 1.54
C ALA A 62 6.74 0.13 0.91
N VAL A 63 7.07 -1.09 0.55
CA VAL A 63 6.15 -2.05 -0.05
C VAL A 63 6.12 -3.30 0.81
N LEU A 64 4.97 -3.57 1.42
CA LEU A 64 4.71 -4.78 2.17
C LEU A 64 3.72 -5.63 1.39
N ARG A 65 4.13 -6.82 0.95
CA ARG A 65 3.31 -7.74 0.18
C ARG A 65 2.90 -8.91 1.05
N LEU A 66 1.61 -9.19 1.08
CA LEU A 66 0.96 -10.10 2.00
C LEU A 66 0.19 -11.17 1.23
N ASP A 67 0.43 -12.42 1.54
CA ASP A 67 -0.38 -13.55 1.09
C ASP A 67 -1.54 -13.74 2.06
N PRO A 68 -2.80 -13.42 1.69
CA PRO A 68 -3.92 -13.44 2.61
C PRO A 68 -4.35 -14.84 3.05
N GLU A 69 -3.80 -15.90 2.44
CA GLU A 69 -3.98 -17.28 2.90
C GLU A 69 -3.01 -17.64 4.04
N ARG A 70 -1.91 -16.89 4.20
CA ARG A 70 -0.83 -17.16 5.14
C ARG A 70 -0.70 -16.14 6.27
N VAL A 71 -1.34 -14.98 6.13
CA VAL A 71 -1.37 -13.96 7.16
C VAL A 71 -2.80 -13.53 7.46
N LYS A 72 -3.04 -13.01 8.66
CA LYS A 72 -4.32 -12.45 9.05
C LYS A 72 -4.22 -10.94 9.10
N LEU A 73 -5.12 -10.26 8.38
CA LEU A 73 -5.32 -8.82 8.50
C LEU A 73 -6.49 -8.58 9.44
N ARG A 74 -6.32 -7.64 10.40
CA ARG A 74 -7.37 -7.27 11.34
C ARG A 74 -7.49 -5.76 11.45
N VAL A 75 -8.71 -5.29 11.45
CA VAL A 75 -9.04 -3.91 11.83
C VAL A 75 -8.98 -3.81 13.35
N GLN A 76 -8.27 -2.80 13.86
CA GLN A 76 -8.19 -2.50 15.27
C GLN A 76 -8.70 -1.08 15.51
N HIS A 77 -9.50 -0.88 16.55
CA HIS A 77 -10.00 0.43 16.93
C HIS A 77 -9.75 0.68 18.42
N TYR A 78 -9.31 1.89 18.78
CA TYR A 78 -8.86 2.19 20.15
C TYR A 78 -9.90 1.91 21.23
N THR A 79 -11.18 2.07 20.93
CA THR A 79 -12.26 1.82 21.91
C THR A 79 -12.39 0.35 22.29
N GLN A 80 -11.98 -0.58 21.42
CA GLN A 80 -12.03 -2.02 21.71
C GLN A 80 -10.98 -2.45 22.75
N PHE A 81 -9.95 -1.64 22.95
CA PHE A 81 -8.87 -1.89 23.91
C PHE A 81 -9.04 -1.13 25.22
N GLY A 82 -10.17 -0.44 25.43
CA GLY A 82 -10.39 0.40 26.59
C GLY A 82 -9.38 1.55 26.71
N ALA A 83 -8.80 1.96 25.58
CA ALA A 83 -7.88 3.10 25.56
C ALA A 83 -8.66 4.40 25.69
N ALA A 84 -8.20 5.29 26.57
CA ALA A 84 -8.84 6.59 26.79
C ALA A 84 -8.64 7.56 25.62
N ARG A 85 -7.67 7.28 24.75
CA ARG A 85 -7.34 8.06 23.55
C ARG A 85 -6.90 7.14 22.42
N PRO A 86 -6.94 7.60 21.17
CA PRO A 86 -6.26 6.91 20.06
C PRO A 86 -4.76 6.74 20.33
N LEU A 87 -4.22 5.64 19.87
CA LEU A 87 -2.81 5.26 20.00
C LEU A 87 -2.02 5.68 18.76
N ASP A 88 -0.74 5.96 18.89
CA ASP A 88 0.14 6.06 17.73
C ASP A 88 0.48 4.65 17.17
N VAL A 89 1.06 4.60 15.95
CA VAL A 89 1.32 3.33 15.28
C VAL A 89 2.29 2.41 16.06
N VAL A 90 3.22 2.96 16.84
CA VAL A 90 4.16 2.19 17.67
C VAL A 90 3.46 1.66 18.91
N GLU A 91 2.63 2.49 19.58
CA GLU A 91 1.78 2.05 20.68
C GLU A 91 0.83 0.92 20.22
N TRP A 92 0.25 1.05 19.02
CA TRP A 92 -0.57 0.01 18.41
C TRP A 92 0.20 -1.30 18.24
N GLN A 93 1.42 -1.25 17.68
CA GLN A 93 2.23 -2.45 17.50
C GLN A 93 2.58 -3.11 18.84
N GLN A 94 2.97 -2.31 19.84
CA GLN A 94 3.28 -2.83 21.18
C GLN A 94 2.08 -3.50 21.83
N ARG A 95 0.89 -2.91 21.66
CA ARG A 95 -0.34 -3.41 22.28
C ARG A 95 -0.88 -4.67 21.62
N THR A 96 -0.85 -4.72 20.29
CA THR A 96 -1.34 -5.86 19.52
C THR A 96 -0.32 -6.96 19.33
N ARG A 97 0.99 -6.62 19.46
CA ARG A 97 2.12 -7.51 19.13
C ARG A 97 2.12 -7.97 17.67
N ALA A 98 1.42 -7.26 16.81
CA ALA A 98 1.36 -7.56 15.38
C ALA A 98 2.73 -7.42 14.71
N ILE A 99 2.97 -8.20 13.66
CA ILE A 99 4.21 -8.14 12.88
C ILE A 99 4.30 -6.83 12.11
N ALA A 100 3.16 -6.38 11.58
CA ALA A 100 3.06 -5.08 10.94
C ALA A 100 1.78 -4.36 11.38
N VAL A 101 1.86 -3.03 11.38
CA VAL A 101 0.72 -2.14 11.65
C VAL A 101 0.81 -0.96 10.71
N PHE A 102 -0.31 -0.61 10.08
CA PHE A 102 -0.44 0.57 9.25
C PHE A 102 -1.78 1.27 9.50
N ASN A 103 -1.86 2.56 9.18
CA ASN A 103 -3.06 3.35 9.41
C ASN A 103 -4.24 2.89 8.54
N ALA A 104 -5.46 3.01 9.06
CA ALA A 104 -6.69 2.81 8.31
C ALA A 104 -7.07 4.08 7.51
N GLY A 105 -8.32 4.18 7.05
CA GLY A 105 -8.84 5.33 6.34
C GLY A 105 -9.09 6.55 7.23
N GLN A 106 -9.76 7.55 6.68
CA GLN A 106 -9.97 8.86 7.27
C GLN A 106 -10.93 8.83 8.47
N PHE A 107 -10.81 9.82 9.33
CA PHE A 107 -11.66 10.01 10.51
C PHE A 107 -11.99 11.50 10.74
N TYR A 108 -13.06 11.74 11.48
CA TYR A 108 -13.46 13.08 11.91
C TYR A 108 -12.58 13.57 13.08
N PRO A 109 -12.57 14.89 13.38
CA PRO A 109 -11.83 15.44 14.52
C PRO A 109 -12.18 14.83 15.88
N ASP A 110 -13.35 14.22 16.01
CA ASP A 110 -13.82 13.48 17.19
C ASP A 110 -13.46 11.99 17.15
N TYR A 111 -12.56 11.60 16.24
CA TYR A 111 -12.06 10.24 16.02
C TYR A 111 -13.08 9.22 15.48
N ARG A 112 -14.29 9.64 15.12
CA ARG A 112 -15.23 8.75 14.41
C ARG A 112 -14.72 8.47 13.00
N TYR A 113 -14.79 7.21 12.62
CA TYR A 113 -14.33 6.79 11.27
C TYR A 113 -15.24 7.34 10.17
N MET A 114 -14.63 7.77 9.07
CA MET A 114 -15.34 8.24 7.88
C MET A 114 -15.60 7.07 6.94
N GLY A 115 -16.73 6.40 7.10
CA GLY A 115 -17.13 5.27 6.27
C GLY A 115 -17.45 4.02 7.07
N LEU A 116 -17.59 2.91 6.39
CA LEU A 116 -17.83 1.59 7.01
C LEU A 116 -16.55 1.13 7.74
N LEU A 117 -16.73 0.66 8.96
CA LEU A 117 -15.66 0.05 9.75
C LEU A 117 -16.22 -1.10 10.57
N ALA A 118 -15.65 -2.29 10.42
CA ALA A 118 -15.95 -3.44 11.26
C ALA A 118 -14.64 -4.11 11.71
N SER A 119 -14.68 -4.68 12.90
CA SER A 119 -13.56 -5.42 13.50
C SER A 119 -14.08 -6.66 14.22
N GLY A 120 -13.58 -7.84 13.85
CA GLY A 120 -14.04 -9.11 14.40
C GLY A 120 -15.54 -9.35 14.23
N GLY A 121 -16.13 -8.92 13.13
CA GLY A 121 -17.58 -8.99 12.87
C GLY A 121 -18.42 -7.93 13.58
N HIS A 122 -17.82 -7.10 14.44
CA HIS A 122 -18.51 -6.02 15.14
C HIS A 122 -18.40 -4.70 14.37
N TRP A 123 -19.53 -4.13 14.01
CA TRP A 123 -19.59 -2.85 13.32
C TRP A 123 -19.31 -1.68 14.28
N LEU A 124 -18.23 -0.96 14.03
CA LEU A 124 -17.84 0.26 14.72
C LEU A 124 -18.38 1.50 14.01
N SER A 125 -18.54 1.44 12.70
CA SER A 125 -19.25 2.43 11.89
C SER A 125 -20.06 1.73 10.80
N ARG A 126 -21.37 1.98 10.78
CA ARG A 126 -22.30 1.44 9.77
C ARG A 126 -22.67 2.45 8.70
N ARG A 127 -22.11 3.65 8.75
CA ARG A 127 -22.42 4.72 7.83
C ARG A 127 -21.42 4.72 6.67
N ALA A 128 -21.84 4.22 5.51
CA ALA A 128 -21.05 4.32 4.30
C ALA A 128 -20.80 5.79 3.93
N HIS A 129 -19.57 6.11 3.53
CA HIS A 129 -19.23 7.40 2.96
C HIS A 129 -19.46 7.37 1.43
N PRO A 130 -20.33 8.23 0.87
CA PRO A 130 -20.76 8.11 -0.52
C PRO A 130 -19.63 8.38 -1.55
N GLY A 131 -18.62 9.13 -1.15
CA GLY A 131 -17.45 9.41 -1.98
C GLY A 131 -16.30 8.39 -1.86
N TYR A 132 -16.43 7.38 -0.97
CA TYR A 132 -15.41 6.37 -0.74
C TYR A 132 -15.83 5.06 -1.36
N GLN A 133 -15.23 4.73 -2.49
CA GLN A 133 -15.58 3.57 -3.28
C GLN A 133 -14.61 2.39 -3.14
N GLY A 134 -13.56 2.54 -2.33
CA GLY A 134 -12.65 1.45 -1.99
C GLY A 134 -12.98 0.87 -0.61
N MET A 135 -12.79 -0.43 -0.46
CA MET A 135 -12.94 -1.09 0.82
C MET A 135 -11.94 -2.24 0.95
N LEU A 136 -11.13 -2.21 2.01
CA LEU A 136 -10.36 -3.37 2.43
C LEU A 136 -11.27 -4.27 3.27
N VAL A 137 -11.34 -5.55 2.91
CA VAL A 137 -12.03 -6.58 3.68
C VAL A 137 -11.09 -7.73 4.01
N ALA A 138 -11.30 -8.38 5.14
CA ALA A 138 -10.53 -9.56 5.53
C ALA A 138 -11.35 -10.47 6.46
N ASP A 139 -10.92 -11.74 6.55
CA ASP A 139 -11.51 -12.76 7.41
C ASP A 139 -13.00 -12.99 7.10
N ARG A 140 -13.27 -13.85 6.12
CA ARG A 140 -14.64 -14.19 5.71
C ARG A 140 -15.41 -14.85 6.86
N GLN A 141 -16.69 -14.49 7.01
CA GLN A 141 -17.57 -15.03 8.07
C GLN A 141 -17.85 -16.54 7.91
N ASP A 142 -17.70 -17.07 6.70
CA ASP A 142 -17.83 -18.52 6.43
C ASP A 142 -16.60 -19.34 6.85
N GLY A 143 -15.58 -18.68 7.42
CA GLY A 143 -14.33 -19.32 7.85
C GLY A 143 -13.32 -19.51 6.73
N GLY A 144 -13.57 -19.01 5.52
CA GLY A 144 -12.66 -19.09 4.37
C GLY A 144 -11.40 -18.23 4.50
N GLY A 145 -11.28 -17.41 5.55
CA GLY A 145 -10.14 -16.49 5.71
C GLY A 145 -10.03 -15.47 4.58
N GLY A 146 -8.79 -15.15 4.16
CA GLY A 146 -8.54 -14.29 3.02
C GLY A 146 -8.63 -12.79 3.31
N ALA A 147 -8.25 -11.98 2.32
CA ALA A 147 -8.46 -10.53 2.29
C ALA A 147 -8.47 -10.05 0.83
N GLU A 148 -9.22 -9.00 0.55
CA GLU A 148 -9.30 -8.39 -0.76
C GLU A 148 -9.56 -6.88 -0.68
N VAL A 149 -9.26 -6.17 -1.78
CA VAL A 149 -9.65 -4.78 -1.98
C VAL A 149 -10.87 -4.75 -2.88
N VAL A 150 -11.98 -4.23 -2.38
CA VAL A 150 -13.28 -4.21 -3.07
C VAL A 150 -13.53 -2.85 -3.69
N ASP A 151 -13.93 -2.79 -4.97
CA ASP A 151 -14.48 -1.59 -5.59
C ASP A 151 -16.00 -1.56 -5.40
N LEU A 152 -16.47 -0.67 -4.53
CA LEU A 152 -17.89 -0.50 -4.20
C LEU A 152 -18.72 0.14 -5.35
N SER A 153 -18.06 0.59 -6.41
CA SER A 153 -18.79 1.03 -7.62
C SER A 153 -19.34 -0.15 -8.44
N ASP A 154 -18.84 -1.36 -8.18
CA ASP A 154 -19.41 -2.60 -8.71
C ASP A 154 -20.50 -3.11 -7.75
N PRO A 155 -21.79 -3.16 -8.18
CA PRO A 155 -22.89 -3.59 -7.33
C PRO A 155 -22.76 -5.03 -6.81
N GLN A 156 -22.09 -5.92 -7.55
CA GLN A 156 -21.89 -7.31 -7.12
C GLN A 156 -20.96 -7.37 -5.92
N HIS A 157 -19.86 -6.62 -5.95
CA HIS A 157 -18.91 -6.55 -4.84
C HIS A 157 -19.48 -5.83 -3.61
N ALA A 158 -20.33 -4.82 -3.81
CA ALA A 158 -20.94 -4.10 -2.70
C ALA A 158 -21.83 -4.99 -1.81
N ALA A 159 -22.54 -5.97 -2.39
CA ALA A 159 -23.37 -6.92 -1.66
C ALA A 159 -22.53 -7.93 -0.84
N ASP A 160 -21.41 -8.37 -1.40
CA ASP A 160 -20.53 -9.37 -0.77
C ASP A 160 -19.74 -8.80 0.42
N SER A 161 -19.63 -7.48 0.51
CA SER A 161 -18.88 -6.80 1.58
C SER A 161 -19.39 -7.08 3.00
N LEU A 162 -20.63 -7.48 3.15
CA LEU A 162 -21.23 -7.83 4.43
C LEU A 162 -20.83 -9.22 4.95
N ALA A 163 -20.18 -10.04 4.11
CA ALA A 163 -19.74 -11.39 4.44
C ALA A 163 -18.36 -11.44 5.15
N TRP A 164 -17.81 -10.27 5.55
CA TRP A 164 -16.49 -10.17 6.13
C TRP A 164 -16.50 -9.68 7.57
N ASN A 165 -15.57 -10.18 8.38
CA ASN A 165 -15.40 -9.81 9.78
C ASN A 165 -14.63 -8.49 9.94
N GLU A 166 -13.69 -8.22 9.03
CA GLU A 166 -12.84 -7.04 9.03
C GLU A 166 -13.18 -6.17 7.82
N VAL A 167 -13.54 -4.93 8.06
CA VAL A 167 -13.98 -3.99 7.02
C VAL A 167 -13.41 -2.61 7.29
N ALA A 168 -12.79 -1.99 6.29
CA ALA A 168 -12.33 -0.60 6.34
C ALA A 168 -12.55 0.10 5.00
N GLN A 169 -13.58 0.95 4.92
CA GLN A 169 -13.89 1.75 3.73
C GLN A 169 -12.96 2.95 3.61
N SER A 170 -12.50 3.24 2.40
CA SER A 170 -11.82 4.47 2.04
C SER A 170 -12.00 4.74 0.54
N PHE A 171 -11.24 5.65 -0.05
CA PHE A 171 -11.49 6.00 -1.45
C PHE A 171 -10.62 5.22 -2.42
N MET A 172 -11.21 4.85 -3.55
CA MET A 172 -10.51 4.17 -4.65
C MET A 172 -9.48 5.10 -5.26
N LEU A 173 -8.26 4.63 -5.48
CA LEU A 173 -7.18 5.35 -6.14
C LEU A 173 -7.19 5.11 -7.65
N PHE A 174 -7.25 3.86 -8.04
CA PHE A 174 -7.48 3.39 -9.41
C PHE A 174 -8.19 2.02 -9.39
N ASP A 175 -8.98 1.77 -10.42
CA ASP A 175 -9.76 0.54 -10.55
C ASP A 175 -9.06 -0.54 -11.40
N SER A 176 -9.72 -1.69 -11.58
CA SER A 176 -9.20 -2.84 -12.31
C SER A 176 -8.95 -2.59 -13.80
N THR A 177 -9.49 -1.50 -14.35
CA THR A 177 -9.22 -1.04 -15.72
C THR A 177 -8.04 -0.07 -15.79
N ALA A 178 -7.31 0.12 -14.66
CA ALA A 178 -6.25 1.12 -14.49
C ALA A 178 -6.73 2.58 -14.62
N THR A 179 -8.03 2.81 -14.45
CA THR A 179 -8.61 4.16 -14.50
C THR A 179 -8.41 4.85 -13.15
N LEU A 180 -7.83 6.04 -13.18
CA LEU A 180 -7.66 6.87 -11.98
C LEU A 180 -9.02 7.34 -11.46
N ARG A 181 -9.29 7.09 -10.18
CA ARG A 181 -10.54 7.45 -9.49
C ARG A 181 -10.36 8.70 -8.61
N VAL A 182 -9.22 9.35 -8.68
CA VAL A 182 -8.87 10.55 -7.91
C VAL A 182 -8.74 11.77 -8.82
N ARG A 183 -9.19 12.92 -8.30
CA ARG A 183 -9.03 14.20 -9.01
C ARG A 183 -7.58 14.67 -8.90
N ARG A 184 -7.07 15.29 -9.96
CA ARG A 184 -5.79 15.98 -9.90
C ARG A 184 -5.89 17.16 -8.94
N SER A 185 -4.91 17.29 -8.06
CA SER A 185 -4.76 18.42 -7.15
C SER A 185 -3.28 18.63 -6.87
N GLU A 186 -2.93 19.84 -6.46
CA GLU A 186 -1.55 20.19 -6.05
C GLU A 186 -1.26 19.83 -4.58
N ARG A 187 -2.22 19.22 -3.89
CA ARG A 187 -2.03 18.80 -2.49
C ARG A 187 -1.04 17.66 -2.41
N ILE A 188 0.09 17.94 -1.77
CA ILE A 188 1.12 16.93 -1.50
C ILE A 188 1.05 16.44 -0.05
N ALA A 189 1.23 15.15 0.15
CA ALA A 189 1.30 14.55 1.48
C ALA A 189 1.98 13.17 1.38
N ASN A 190 2.40 12.62 2.51
CA ASN A 190 2.67 11.18 2.59
C ASN A 190 1.41 10.38 2.24
N ARG A 191 1.59 9.20 1.69
CA ARG A 191 0.49 8.38 1.21
C ARG A 191 0.58 6.97 1.77
N THR A 192 -0.56 6.44 2.19
CA THR A 192 -0.77 5.02 2.46
C THR A 192 -1.79 4.49 1.47
N VAL A 193 -1.44 3.43 0.79
CA VAL A 193 -2.28 2.75 -0.21
C VAL A 193 -2.31 1.27 0.10
N VAL A 194 -3.48 0.67 -0.05
CA VAL A 194 -3.66 -0.78 -0.06
C VAL A 194 -4.14 -1.16 -1.45
N ALA A 195 -3.46 -2.11 -2.05
CA ALA A 195 -3.72 -2.59 -3.40
C ALA A 195 -3.81 -4.12 -3.41
N GLU A 196 -4.35 -4.64 -4.48
CA GLU A 196 -4.28 -6.06 -4.80
C GLU A 196 -3.43 -6.27 -6.04
N ASP A 197 -2.61 -7.32 -6.06
CA ASP A 197 -1.83 -7.71 -7.23
C ASP A 197 -2.52 -8.84 -8.02
N ARG A 198 -1.98 -9.16 -9.20
CA ARG A 198 -2.51 -10.20 -10.10
C ARG A 198 -2.54 -11.61 -9.51
N ASN A 199 -1.87 -11.82 -8.38
CA ASN A 199 -1.86 -13.08 -7.65
C ASN A 199 -2.73 -13.02 -6.39
N HIS A 200 -3.66 -12.05 -6.32
CA HIS A 200 -4.56 -11.82 -5.18
C HIS A 200 -3.83 -11.59 -3.85
N ARG A 201 -2.60 -11.05 -3.89
CA ARG A 201 -1.90 -10.65 -2.69
C ARG A 201 -2.24 -9.21 -2.35
N ILE A 202 -2.37 -8.93 -1.07
CA ILE A 202 -2.53 -7.57 -0.58
C ILE A 202 -1.17 -6.88 -0.58
N VAL A 203 -1.10 -5.69 -1.16
CA VAL A 203 0.12 -4.89 -1.22
C VAL A 203 -0.12 -3.57 -0.52
N VAL A 204 0.58 -3.35 0.61
CA VAL A 204 0.54 -2.10 1.37
C VAL A 204 1.72 -1.24 0.96
N LEU A 205 1.45 0.02 0.60
CA LEU A 205 2.45 0.95 0.08
C LEU A 205 2.40 2.25 0.89
N VAL A 206 3.51 2.58 1.56
CA VAL A 206 3.61 3.80 2.37
C VAL A 206 4.78 4.64 1.89
N SER A 207 4.52 5.89 1.50
CA SER A 207 5.55 6.80 1.00
C SER A 207 6.31 7.47 2.15
N GLU A 208 7.64 7.54 2.04
CA GLU A 208 8.48 8.33 2.96
C GLU A 208 8.47 9.81 2.62
N GLY A 209 8.16 10.15 1.39
CA GLY A 209 8.04 11.53 0.92
C GLY A 209 6.63 11.90 0.51
N ALA A 210 6.48 13.15 0.08
CA ALA A 210 5.19 13.74 -0.28
C ALA A 210 4.92 13.66 -1.78
N TYR A 211 3.74 13.19 -2.11
CA TYR A 211 3.20 13.05 -3.47
C TYR A 211 1.81 13.67 -3.56
N THR A 212 1.42 14.16 -4.75
CA THR A 212 0.00 14.30 -5.03
C THR A 212 -0.63 12.90 -5.14
N LEU A 213 -1.94 12.77 -4.95
CA LEU A 213 -2.60 11.47 -5.12
C LEU A 213 -2.48 10.95 -6.56
N ALA A 214 -2.59 11.85 -7.53
CA ALA A 214 -2.48 11.49 -8.94
C ALA A 214 -1.06 11.02 -9.32
N ASP A 215 -0.03 11.73 -8.85
CA ASP A 215 1.37 11.31 -9.08
C ASP A 215 1.65 9.95 -8.42
N TYR A 216 1.16 9.75 -7.19
CA TYR A 216 1.36 8.48 -6.48
C TYR A 216 0.68 7.32 -7.21
N ALA A 217 -0.59 7.52 -7.63
CA ALA A 217 -1.30 6.53 -8.43
C ALA A 217 -0.57 6.19 -9.72
N TRP A 218 -0.02 7.21 -10.40
CA TRP A 218 0.77 7.01 -11.62
C TRP A 218 2.04 6.18 -11.35
N VAL A 219 2.79 6.47 -10.28
CA VAL A 219 3.95 5.66 -9.88
C VAL A 219 3.55 4.20 -9.66
N LEU A 220 2.44 3.95 -8.97
CA LEU A 220 1.99 2.60 -8.65
C LEU A 220 1.53 1.83 -9.89
N LEU A 221 0.75 2.46 -10.76
CA LEU A 221 0.29 1.86 -12.03
C LEU A 221 1.45 1.49 -12.96
N ASN A 222 2.53 2.28 -12.96
CA ASN A 222 3.70 2.03 -13.79
C ASN A 222 4.80 1.25 -13.07
N SER A 223 4.53 0.75 -11.87
CA SER A 223 5.45 -0.11 -11.13
C SER A 223 5.42 -1.55 -11.65
N ASN A 224 6.49 -2.29 -11.37
CA ASN A 224 6.57 -3.73 -11.67
C ASN A 224 5.87 -4.60 -10.60
N LEU A 225 4.96 -4.01 -9.81
CA LEU A 225 4.24 -4.72 -8.74
C LEU A 225 3.07 -5.58 -9.25
N GLY A 226 2.62 -5.31 -10.47
CA GLY A 226 1.48 -6.04 -11.07
C GLY A 226 0.15 -5.74 -10.38
N LEU A 227 -0.02 -4.53 -9.86
CA LEU A 227 -1.23 -4.12 -9.17
C LEU A 227 -2.42 -4.10 -10.14
N THR A 228 -3.55 -4.60 -9.69
CA THR A 228 -4.82 -4.64 -10.45
C THR A 228 -5.69 -3.44 -10.11
N HIS A 229 -5.86 -3.14 -8.83
CA HIS A 229 -6.62 -2.02 -8.32
C HIS A 229 -6.08 -1.60 -6.95
N ALA A 230 -6.40 -0.40 -6.51
CA ALA A 230 -5.87 0.15 -5.28
C ALA A 230 -6.81 1.16 -4.64
N MET A 231 -6.80 1.21 -3.31
CA MET A 231 -7.48 2.20 -2.50
C MET A 231 -6.47 3.00 -1.67
N SER A 232 -6.76 4.28 -1.46
CA SER A 232 -5.96 5.13 -0.59
C SER A 232 -6.54 5.12 0.82
N MET A 233 -5.69 4.88 1.79
CA MET A 233 -5.95 5.11 3.20
C MET A 233 -5.73 6.58 3.56
N ASP A 234 -5.76 6.93 4.85
CA ASP A 234 -5.45 8.29 5.26
C ASP A 234 -4.00 8.65 4.96
N GLY A 235 -3.77 9.91 4.61
CA GLY A 235 -2.47 10.42 4.21
C GLY A 235 -1.98 11.53 5.16
N GLY A 236 -0.83 12.12 4.83
CA GLY A 236 -0.25 13.16 5.66
C GLY A 236 0.39 12.59 6.91
N ARG A 237 0.07 13.16 8.06
CA ARG A 237 0.62 12.74 9.36
C ARG A 237 0.17 11.34 9.78
N GLU A 238 -0.97 10.92 9.29
CA GLU A 238 -1.58 9.62 9.56
C GLU A 238 -0.89 8.49 8.78
N ALA A 239 -0.28 8.80 7.62
CA ALA A 239 0.41 7.81 6.80
C ALA A 239 1.57 7.16 7.57
N SER A 240 1.40 5.93 7.98
CA SER A 240 2.40 5.24 8.81
C SER A 240 2.40 3.74 8.60
N LEU A 241 3.59 3.16 8.75
CA LEU A 241 3.82 1.72 8.72
C LEU A 241 4.92 1.35 9.70
N VAL A 242 4.66 0.39 10.54
CA VAL A 242 5.68 -0.26 11.37
C VAL A 242 5.69 -1.76 11.06
N VAL A 243 6.88 -2.31 10.83
CA VAL A 243 7.09 -3.75 10.64
C VAL A 243 8.21 -4.19 11.58
N ALA A 244 7.97 -5.21 12.40
CA ALA A 244 9.00 -5.77 13.28
C ALA A 244 8.82 -7.29 13.43
N ARG A 245 9.80 -8.04 12.95
CA ARG A 245 9.85 -9.50 13.10
C ARG A 245 11.29 -9.99 13.07
N GLY A 246 11.67 -10.80 14.06
CA GLY A 246 13.04 -11.28 14.17
C GLY A 246 14.05 -10.13 14.19
N GLY A 247 15.04 -10.17 13.31
CA GLY A 247 16.02 -9.09 13.13
C GLY A 247 15.61 -7.98 12.16
N PHE A 248 14.40 -8.04 11.58
CA PHE A 248 13.90 -7.00 10.68
C PHE A 248 13.09 -5.96 11.44
N ARG A 249 13.39 -4.69 11.18
CA ARG A 249 12.62 -3.54 11.69
C ARG A 249 12.52 -2.48 10.60
N TYR A 250 11.32 -1.96 10.41
CA TYR A 250 11.04 -0.81 9.55
C TYR A 250 9.99 0.06 10.25
N ALA A 251 10.16 1.36 10.16
CA ALA A 251 9.16 2.32 10.62
C ALA A 251 9.15 3.53 9.70
N SER A 252 7.97 3.92 9.24
CA SER A 252 7.72 5.15 8.49
C SER A 252 6.57 5.90 9.12
N PHE A 253 6.74 7.20 9.24
CA PHE A 253 5.75 8.13 9.77
C PHE A 253 5.59 9.26 8.77
N GLY A 254 4.39 9.77 8.59
CA GLY A 254 4.07 10.84 7.64
C GLY A 254 4.52 12.22 8.10
N PRO A 255 5.75 12.69 7.80
CA PRO A 255 6.19 14.01 8.23
C PRO A 255 5.62 15.14 7.36
N TRP A 256 5.04 14.81 6.19
CA TRP A 256 4.66 15.82 5.21
C TRP A 256 3.14 15.98 5.13
N LEU A 257 2.66 17.18 5.43
CA LEU A 257 1.31 17.64 5.17
C LEU A 257 1.37 18.99 4.46
N GLU A 258 0.92 19.05 3.21
CA GLU A 258 0.79 20.21 2.33
C GLU A 258 2.04 21.07 2.14
N ARG A 259 2.51 21.86 3.09
CA ARG A 259 3.61 22.81 2.90
C ARG A 259 4.65 22.82 4.01
N GLU A 260 4.36 22.21 5.15
CA GLU A 260 5.26 22.26 6.29
C GLU A 260 5.91 20.90 6.54
N PRO A 261 7.24 20.83 6.53
CA PRO A 261 7.92 19.67 7.09
C PRO A 261 7.65 19.67 8.59
N HIS A 262 7.22 18.55 9.15
CA HIS A 262 7.20 18.45 10.60
C HIS A 262 8.65 18.50 11.11
N PRO A 263 8.99 19.39 12.06
CA PRO A 263 10.37 19.64 12.48
C PRO A 263 11.09 18.41 13.06
N GLU A 264 10.33 17.40 13.45
CA GLU A 264 10.86 16.15 14.02
C GLU A 264 10.59 14.98 13.08
N VAL A 265 11.39 14.88 12.03
CA VAL A 265 11.35 13.72 11.11
C VAL A 265 11.61 12.44 11.91
N GLY A 266 10.62 11.56 11.96
CA GLY A 266 10.72 10.25 12.60
C GLY A 266 10.31 10.16 14.06
N THR A 267 9.87 11.25 14.70
CA THR A 267 9.42 11.23 16.11
C THR A 267 7.96 11.70 16.28
N ALA A 268 7.38 12.37 15.29
CA ALA A 268 5.99 12.83 15.36
C ALA A 268 5.02 11.64 15.33
N ARG A 269 4.43 11.36 16.47
CA ARG A 269 3.47 10.28 16.66
C ARG A 269 2.06 10.82 16.55
N THR A 270 1.41 10.51 15.45
CA THR A 270 0.02 10.93 15.21
C THR A 270 -0.94 9.92 15.83
N PRO A 271 -1.95 10.36 16.60
CA PRO A 271 -3.00 9.47 17.10
C PRO A 271 -3.80 8.86 15.93
N LEU A 272 -3.91 7.53 15.90
CA LEU A 272 -4.64 6.76 14.92
C LEU A 272 -5.82 6.06 15.62
N PRO A 273 -7.06 6.46 15.37
CA PRO A 273 -8.22 5.82 16.01
C PRO A 273 -8.44 4.39 15.52
N ALA A 274 -8.06 4.12 14.27
CA ALA A 274 -8.14 2.80 13.67
C ALA A 274 -6.86 2.49 12.88
N VAL A 275 -6.42 1.24 12.96
CA VAL A 275 -5.29 0.69 12.21
C VAL A 275 -5.63 -0.68 11.65
N ILE A 276 -4.81 -1.13 10.70
CA ILE A 276 -4.82 -2.51 10.24
C ILE A 276 -3.56 -3.19 10.79
N THR A 277 -3.75 -4.33 11.43
CA THR A 277 -2.65 -5.19 11.91
C THR A 277 -2.47 -6.39 11.01
N VAL A 278 -1.24 -6.88 10.94
CA VAL A 278 -0.87 -8.09 10.22
C VAL A 278 -0.26 -9.08 11.20
N GLU A 279 -0.84 -10.26 11.27
CA GLU A 279 -0.51 -11.33 12.21
C GLU A 279 -0.29 -12.64 11.44
N LEU A 280 0.46 -13.57 12.03
CA LEU A 280 0.46 -14.95 11.55
C LEU A 280 -0.76 -15.69 12.10
N PRO A 281 -1.20 -16.74 11.41
CA PRO A 281 -2.29 -17.60 11.85
C PRO A 281 -2.09 -18.23 13.23
#